data_fd16cc865d9a7ce80f6b45fa33990b46
#
_entry.id   fd16cc865d9a7ce80f6b45fa33990b46
#
_cell.length_a   1.000
_cell.length_b   1.000
_cell.length_c   1.000
_cell.angle_alpha   90.00
_cell.angle_beta   90.00
_cell.angle_gamma   90.00
#
_symmetry.space_group_name_H-M   'P 1'
#
loop_
_entity.id
_entity.type
_entity.pdbx_description
1 polymer ?
#
loop_
_entity_poly.entity_id
_entity_poly.type
_entity_poly.pdbx_seq_one_letter_code
_entity_poly.pdbx_strand_id
1 'polypeptide(L)'
;MEGRAKVTKEVLCEEARFILANVMAEARYGRQNRYDDIRRVCEGAVSIPFAEYIGFLEKSGYLRHDRANESLEVTPDGETVVNGGNLQEFTERAVSHFKKLRQSRAMAAPSGAIPMGSQAGVVASTARPAAADLLRDRNEGSAARQLPAKDSKVASSGGRPTAMASGEMSTSDEQRYEKLASIGSGGMGTVYRARQIALNREVALKEIRDLFGFFSEDQRNEIVRRFTDVVRAWGNLAHPNILPIHDVNIWVEYPNVVTELAPNGSTRRLINDAEEIPVELAFKYLLQTLHALRAAHAQRVYHRGLKPEQLLIDAYGNVKVSDFGFTRIIERDHAVIRQVYVGMGNVAYMAPELYNDPMTAGPQGDIYALGIIFYELLTRKLPGRRSPMPSQINPSLPRGIDDIFDQMTRDAKSERYATVDDILDDIDKLEGMESVL
;
A
#
# COMPACT_ATOMS: atom_id res chain seq x y z
N MET A 1 20.34 -16.91 -20.37
CA MET A 1 19.01 -16.72 -21.03
C MET A 1 18.02 -16.57 -19.90
N GLU A 2 17.79 -15.33 -19.50
CA GLU A 2 16.86 -15.02 -18.42
C GLU A 2 15.42 -15.23 -18.91
N GLY A 3 14.70 -16.11 -18.20
CA GLY A 3 13.30 -16.39 -18.49
C GLY A 3 12.44 -15.16 -18.18
N ARG A 4 11.96 -14.46 -19.20
CA ARG A 4 10.90 -13.46 -19.05
C ARG A 4 9.70 -14.12 -18.39
N ALA A 5 9.36 -13.67 -17.18
CA ALA A 5 8.13 -14.06 -16.51
C ALA A 5 6.93 -13.97 -17.47
N LYS A 6 6.08 -14.99 -17.48
CA LYS A 6 4.85 -14.98 -18.30
C LYS A 6 3.95 -13.86 -17.81
N VAL A 7 3.82 -12.80 -18.61
CA VAL A 7 2.89 -11.70 -18.33
C VAL A 7 1.47 -12.27 -18.30
N THR A 8 0.83 -12.25 -17.14
CA THR A 8 -0.55 -12.76 -16.95
C THR A 8 -1.57 -11.69 -17.34
N LYS A 9 -2.83 -12.09 -17.46
CA LYS A 9 -3.93 -11.17 -17.81
C LYS A 9 -4.19 -10.17 -16.70
N GLU A 10 -4.07 -10.64 -15.48
CA GLU A 10 -4.24 -9.86 -14.26
C GLU A 10 -3.19 -8.73 -14.20
N VAL A 11 -1.93 -9.05 -14.47
CA VAL A 11 -0.84 -8.08 -14.53
C VAL A 11 -1.11 -6.98 -15.57
N LEU A 12 -1.57 -7.35 -16.76
CA LEU A 12 -1.88 -6.36 -17.81
C LEU A 12 -3.02 -5.42 -17.42
N CYS A 13 -4.04 -5.94 -16.72
CA CYS A 13 -5.14 -5.12 -16.22
C CYS A 13 -4.69 -4.16 -15.11
N GLU A 14 -3.88 -4.64 -14.19
CA GLU A 14 -3.34 -3.83 -13.10
C GLU A 14 -2.38 -2.75 -13.61
N GLU A 15 -1.53 -3.07 -14.57
CA GLU A 15 -0.63 -2.10 -15.20
C GLU A 15 -1.41 -1.02 -15.98
N ALA A 16 -2.51 -1.38 -16.65
CA ALA A 16 -3.37 -0.40 -17.29
C ALA A 16 -4.06 0.55 -16.29
N ARG A 17 -4.53 0.02 -15.16
CA ARG A 17 -5.06 0.83 -14.04
C ARG A 17 -3.98 1.71 -13.41
N PHE A 18 -2.77 1.21 -13.32
CA PHE A 18 -1.61 1.95 -12.87
C PHE A 18 -1.39 3.23 -13.67
N ILE A 19 -1.41 3.11 -14.99
CA ILE A 19 -1.24 4.26 -15.86
C ILE A 19 -2.35 5.28 -15.64
N LEU A 20 -3.62 4.85 -15.56
CA LEU A 20 -4.75 5.74 -15.25
C LEU A 20 -4.57 6.46 -13.91
N ALA A 21 -4.16 5.74 -12.88
CA ALA A 21 -3.94 6.31 -11.56
C ALA A 21 -2.80 7.35 -11.55
N ASN A 22 -1.73 7.12 -12.30
CA ASN A 22 -0.63 8.09 -12.43
C ASN A 22 -1.07 9.35 -13.20
N VAL A 23 -1.81 9.21 -14.29
CA VAL A 23 -2.35 10.37 -15.02
C VAL A 23 -3.26 11.19 -14.11
N MET A 24 -4.11 10.52 -13.32
CA MET A 24 -5.01 11.18 -12.37
C MET A 24 -4.25 11.87 -11.24
N ALA A 25 -3.19 11.25 -10.71
CA ALA A 25 -2.36 11.82 -9.65
C ALA A 25 -1.59 13.07 -10.14
N GLU A 26 -0.96 13.02 -11.31
CA GLU A 26 -0.23 14.17 -11.88
C GLU A 26 -1.18 15.35 -12.15
N ALA A 27 -2.41 15.08 -12.60
CA ALA A 27 -3.45 16.12 -12.74
C ALA A 27 -3.78 16.80 -11.42
N ARG A 28 -3.78 16.06 -10.30
CA ARG A 28 -3.99 16.59 -8.95
C ARG A 28 -2.90 17.57 -8.52
N TYR A 29 -1.63 17.22 -8.80
CA TYR A 29 -0.48 18.05 -8.42
C TYR A 29 -0.26 19.24 -9.36
N GLY A 30 -1.17 19.48 -10.30
CA GLY A 30 -1.10 20.60 -11.22
C GLY A 30 0.07 20.53 -12.18
N ARG A 31 0.69 19.39 -12.31
CA ARG A 31 1.67 19.12 -13.35
C ARG A 31 0.94 18.92 -14.66
N GLN A 32 1.53 19.36 -15.75
CA GLN A 32 0.99 19.03 -17.06
C GLN A 32 1.13 17.52 -17.23
N ASN A 33 0.02 16.80 -17.45
CA ASN A 33 -0.01 15.35 -17.73
C ASN A 33 0.58 15.09 -19.12
N ARG A 34 1.83 15.48 -19.33
CA ARG A 34 2.49 15.26 -20.62
C ARG A 34 2.73 13.79 -20.83
N TYR A 35 2.49 13.34 -22.03
CA TYR A 35 2.69 11.96 -22.45
C TYR A 35 4.09 11.44 -22.05
N ASP A 36 5.14 12.23 -22.35
CA ASP A 36 6.52 11.82 -22.06
C ASP A 36 6.85 11.79 -20.55
N ASP A 37 6.22 12.63 -19.73
CA ASP A 37 6.44 12.62 -18.28
C ASP A 37 5.78 11.41 -17.66
N ILE A 38 4.53 11.11 -18.02
CA ILE A 38 3.84 9.89 -17.60
C ILE A 38 4.55 8.63 -18.12
N ARG A 39 4.99 8.66 -19.40
CA ARG A 39 5.77 7.57 -19.97
C ARG A 39 7.03 7.30 -19.18
N ARG A 40 7.80 8.33 -18.84
CA ARG A 40 9.06 8.21 -18.07
C ARG A 40 8.85 7.58 -16.70
N VAL A 41 7.71 7.87 -16.07
CA VAL A 41 7.32 7.28 -14.78
C VAL A 41 6.88 5.82 -14.93
N CYS A 42 6.11 5.50 -15.98
CA CYS A 42 5.45 4.21 -16.12
C CYS A 42 6.27 3.16 -16.90
N GLU A 43 7.13 3.57 -17.86
CA GLU A 43 7.77 2.66 -18.83
C GLU A 43 8.68 1.61 -18.17
N GLY A 44 9.30 1.94 -17.03
CA GLY A 44 10.10 0.98 -16.24
C GLY A 44 9.29 0.05 -15.33
N ALA A 45 7.99 0.31 -15.20
CA ALA A 45 7.10 -0.39 -14.27
C ALA A 45 6.06 -1.28 -14.98
N VAL A 46 6.03 -1.29 -16.33
CA VAL A 46 5.05 -2.05 -17.11
C VAL A 46 5.70 -3.15 -17.93
N SER A 47 5.00 -4.26 -18.10
CA SER A 47 5.50 -5.49 -18.73
C SER A 47 5.54 -5.42 -20.27
N ILE A 48 4.76 -4.53 -20.88
CA ILE A 48 4.74 -4.29 -22.31
C ILE A 48 4.93 -2.79 -22.58
N PRO A 49 5.26 -2.37 -23.83
CA PRO A 49 5.49 -0.96 -24.14
C PRO A 49 4.36 -0.06 -23.69
N PHE A 50 4.68 1.06 -23.05
CA PHE A 50 3.73 2.05 -22.53
C PHE A 50 2.68 2.48 -23.56
N ALA A 51 3.09 2.69 -24.83
CA ALA A 51 2.21 3.07 -25.92
C ALA A 51 1.06 2.08 -26.18
N GLU A 52 1.26 0.79 -25.89
CA GLU A 52 0.23 -0.25 -26.06
C GLU A 52 -0.88 -0.11 -25.00
N TYR A 53 -0.52 0.28 -23.79
CA TYR A 53 -1.50 0.59 -22.74
C TYR A 53 -2.27 1.86 -23.08
N ILE A 54 -1.60 2.92 -23.52
CA ILE A 54 -2.27 4.16 -23.93
C ILE A 54 -3.26 3.87 -25.06
N GLY A 55 -2.85 3.09 -26.07
CA GLY A 55 -3.73 2.68 -27.16
C GLY A 55 -4.95 1.87 -26.69
N PHE A 56 -4.79 1.02 -25.67
CA PHE A 56 -5.91 0.30 -25.05
C PHE A 56 -6.84 1.27 -24.31
N LEU A 57 -6.30 2.10 -23.45
CA LEU A 57 -7.05 3.00 -22.58
C LEU A 57 -7.82 4.07 -23.39
N GLU A 58 -7.19 4.63 -24.43
CA GLU A 58 -7.81 5.58 -25.36
C GLU A 58 -8.95 4.92 -26.14
N LYS A 59 -8.70 3.75 -26.73
CA LYS A 59 -9.69 3.01 -27.54
C LYS A 59 -10.89 2.53 -26.71
N SER A 60 -10.66 2.24 -25.45
CA SER A 60 -11.70 1.77 -24.52
C SER A 60 -12.43 2.91 -23.81
N GLY A 61 -12.03 4.17 -24.04
CA GLY A 61 -12.71 5.35 -23.52
C GLY A 61 -12.33 5.70 -22.08
N TYR A 62 -11.29 5.10 -21.51
CA TYR A 62 -10.84 5.36 -20.13
C TYR A 62 -9.87 6.53 -20.02
N LEU A 63 -9.24 6.90 -21.14
CA LEU A 63 -8.26 7.96 -21.23
C LEU A 63 -8.45 8.74 -22.51
N ARG A 64 -8.21 10.05 -22.47
CA ARG A 64 -8.14 10.93 -23.65
C ARG A 64 -6.70 11.40 -23.84
N HIS A 65 -6.19 11.29 -25.06
CA HIS A 65 -4.87 11.79 -25.43
C HIS A 65 -5.04 13.01 -26.32
N ASP A 66 -4.75 14.20 -25.80
CA ASP A 66 -4.67 15.43 -26.59
C ASP A 66 -3.30 15.49 -27.29
N ARG A 67 -3.28 15.10 -28.55
CA ARG A 67 -2.05 15.05 -29.35
C ARG A 67 -1.51 16.43 -29.73
N ALA A 68 -2.32 17.49 -29.61
CA ALA A 68 -1.87 18.85 -29.91
C ALA A 68 -1.02 19.41 -28.75
N ASN A 69 -1.37 19.06 -27.52
CA ASN A 69 -0.68 19.48 -26.30
C ASN A 69 0.17 18.36 -25.70
N GLU A 70 0.21 17.17 -26.34
CA GLU A 70 0.86 15.96 -25.83
C GLU A 70 0.46 15.63 -24.38
N SER A 71 -0.80 15.86 -24.03
CA SER A 71 -1.31 15.65 -22.67
C SER A 71 -2.30 14.51 -22.59
N LEU A 72 -2.31 13.84 -21.45
CA LEU A 72 -3.20 12.74 -21.10
C LEU A 72 -4.24 13.20 -20.06
N GLU A 73 -5.49 12.81 -20.26
CA GLU A 73 -6.60 13.13 -19.37
C GLU A 73 -7.42 11.86 -19.09
N VAL A 74 -7.66 11.56 -17.81
CA VAL A 74 -8.52 10.43 -17.42
C VAL A 74 -9.97 10.83 -17.61
N THR A 75 -10.76 9.97 -18.24
CA THR A 75 -12.20 10.18 -18.41
C THR A 75 -12.97 9.79 -17.13
N PRO A 76 -14.24 10.18 -16.96
CA PRO A 76 -15.08 9.74 -15.84
C PRO A 76 -15.16 8.20 -15.69
N ASP A 77 -15.18 7.47 -16.81
CA ASP A 77 -15.13 6.00 -16.80
C ASP A 77 -13.77 5.48 -16.34
N GLY A 78 -12.68 6.15 -16.74
CA GLY A 78 -11.34 5.86 -16.24
C GLY A 78 -11.19 6.13 -14.75
N GLU A 79 -11.74 7.24 -14.25
CA GLU A 79 -11.78 7.54 -12.81
C GLU A 79 -12.56 6.48 -12.03
N THR A 80 -13.69 6.02 -12.58
CA THR A 80 -14.48 4.94 -11.98
C THR A 80 -13.66 3.66 -11.83
N VAL A 81 -12.88 3.30 -12.85
CA VAL A 81 -12.01 2.12 -12.83
C VAL A 81 -10.87 2.28 -11.82
N VAL A 82 -10.23 3.45 -11.75
CA VAL A 82 -9.19 3.72 -10.75
C VAL A 82 -9.75 3.58 -9.34
N ASN A 83 -10.96 4.05 -9.11
CA ASN A 83 -11.65 4.00 -7.82
C ASN A 83 -12.29 2.63 -7.49
N GLY A 84 -12.07 1.62 -8.33
CA GLY A 84 -12.51 0.24 -8.08
C GLY A 84 -13.88 -0.12 -8.64
N GLY A 85 -14.55 0.79 -9.36
CA GLY A 85 -15.80 0.50 -10.08
C GLY A 85 -15.58 -0.12 -11.45
N ASN A 86 -16.57 -0.81 -11.98
CA ASN A 86 -16.58 -1.43 -13.30
C ASN A 86 -15.38 -2.34 -13.64
N LEU A 87 -14.73 -2.91 -12.61
CA LEU A 87 -13.51 -3.70 -12.76
C LEU A 87 -13.68 -4.94 -13.63
N GLN A 88 -14.84 -5.58 -13.56
CA GLN A 88 -15.11 -6.76 -14.37
C GLN A 88 -15.12 -6.42 -15.87
N GLU A 89 -15.87 -5.40 -16.24
CA GLU A 89 -15.94 -4.93 -17.63
C GLU A 89 -14.58 -4.44 -18.13
N PHE A 90 -13.85 -3.68 -17.30
CA PHE A 90 -12.48 -3.24 -17.60
C PHE A 90 -11.56 -4.42 -17.89
N THR A 91 -11.59 -5.44 -17.02
CA THR A 91 -10.77 -6.65 -17.16
C THR A 91 -11.11 -7.41 -18.44
N GLU A 92 -12.38 -7.60 -18.76
CA GLU A 92 -12.82 -8.26 -19.99
C GLU A 92 -12.34 -7.54 -21.24
N ARG A 93 -12.45 -6.20 -21.26
CA ARG A 93 -11.97 -5.35 -22.37
C ARG A 93 -10.46 -5.42 -22.52
N ALA A 94 -9.71 -5.32 -21.42
CA ALA A 94 -8.25 -5.42 -21.40
C ALA A 94 -7.76 -6.78 -21.90
N VAL A 95 -8.33 -7.87 -21.38
CA VAL A 95 -8.01 -9.24 -21.81
C VAL A 95 -8.28 -9.43 -23.30
N SER A 96 -9.41 -8.94 -23.82
CA SER A 96 -9.76 -9.02 -25.24
C SER A 96 -8.78 -8.26 -26.12
N HIS A 97 -8.40 -7.03 -25.71
CA HIS A 97 -7.46 -6.19 -26.44
C HIS A 97 -6.07 -6.82 -26.53
N PHE A 98 -5.48 -7.18 -25.39
CA PHE A 98 -4.12 -7.72 -25.34
C PHE A 98 -4.00 -9.13 -25.93
N LYS A 99 -5.09 -9.91 -25.93
CA LYS A 99 -5.14 -11.20 -26.65
C LYS A 99 -5.04 -10.99 -28.18
N LYS A 100 -5.76 -10.02 -28.74
CA LYS A 100 -5.70 -9.67 -30.16
C LYS A 100 -4.32 -9.16 -30.55
N LEU A 101 -3.68 -8.35 -29.71
CA LEU A 101 -2.35 -7.83 -29.93
C LEU A 101 -1.29 -8.95 -30.03
N ARG A 102 -1.37 -9.97 -29.16
CA ARG A 102 -0.49 -11.15 -29.23
C ARG A 102 -0.68 -11.96 -30.50
N GLN A 103 -1.91 -12.12 -30.95
CA GLN A 103 -2.22 -12.83 -32.20
C GLN A 103 -1.68 -12.08 -33.42
N SER A 104 -1.85 -10.76 -33.49
CA SER A 104 -1.33 -9.92 -34.58
C SER A 104 0.20 -9.96 -34.66
N ARG A 105 0.90 -9.94 -33.54
CA ARG A 105 2.36 -10.06 -33.48
C ARG A 105 2.88 -11.45 -33.86
N ALA A 106 2.13 -12.51 -33.52
CA ALA A 106 2.47 -13.87 -33.93
C ALA A 106 2.33 -14.08 -35.46
N MET A 107 1.41 -13.36 -36.11
CA MET A 107 1.22 -13.39 -37.59
C MET A 107 2.20 -12.48 -38.31
N ALA A 108 2.81 -11.49 -37.66
CA ALA A 108 3.76 -10.55 -38.26
C ALA A 108 5.24 -10.96 -38.13
N ALA A 109 5.55 -12.11 -37.56
CA ALA A 109 6.91 -12.62 -37.48
C ALA A 109 7.32 -13.18 -38.86
N PRO A 110 8.38 -12.64 -39.53
CA PRO A 110 8.82 -13.16 -40.80
C PRO A 110 9.48 -14.54 -40.59
N SER A 111 9.00 -15.53 -41.31
CA SER A 111 9.72 -16.81 -41.50
C SER A 111 10.92 -16.54 -42.41
N GLY A 112 12.09 -16.39 -41.80
CA GLY A 112 13.34 -16.16 -42.52
C GLY A 112 14.51 -16.70 -41.72
N ALA A 113 14.93 -17.92 -42.04
CA ALA A 113 16.22 -18.45 -41.64
C ALA A 113 17.33 -17.65 -42.33
N ILE A 114 18.33 -17.17 -41.56
CA ILE A 114 19.56 -16.61 -42.09
C ILE A 114 20.74 -17.41 -41.52
N PRO A 115 21.73 -17.79 -42.36
CA PRO A 115 22.79 -18.72 -41.98
C PRO A 115 23.94 -18.03 -41.25
N MET A 116 24.65 -18.83 -40.47
CA MET A 116 25.91 -18.52 -39.80
C MET A 116 26.96 -17.94 -40.74
N GLY A 117 27.61 -16.88 -40.32
CA GLY A 117 28.84 -16.35 -40.89
C GLY A 117 29.70 -15.72 -39.79
N SER A 118 30.88 -16.30 -39.62
CA SER A 118 31.95 -15.96 -38.68
C SER A 118 32.62 -14.63 -39.02
N GLN A 119 33.03 -13.84 -38.01
CA GLN A 119 34.44 -13.45 -37.77
C GLN A 119 34.56 -12.33 -36.71
N ALA A 120 35.40 -12.62 -35.82
CA ALA A 120 36.32 -11.90 -34.96
C ALA A 120 36.52 -10.38 -35.15
N GLY A 121 36.65 -9.68 -34.01
CA GLY A 121 37.20 -8.33 -33.90
C GLY A 121 37.38 -7.93 -32.44
N VAL A 122 38.54 -8.30 -31.89
CA VAL A 122 39.05 -7.90 -30.57
C VAL A 122 39.50 -6.44 -30.64
N VAL A 123 39.09 -5.60 -29.71
CA VAL A 123 39.90 -4.48 -29.22
C VAL A 123 39.66 -4.29 -27.74
N ALA A 124 40.73 -4.42 -26.97
CA ALA A 124 40.86 -4.11 -25.55
C ALA A 124 41.28 -2.64 -25.38
N SER A 125 40.93 -2.04 -24.29
CA SER A 125 41.74 -1.09 -23.52
C SER A 125 40.95 -0.57 -22.32
N THR A 126 41.37 -0.94 -21.11
CA THR A 126 42.11 -0.19 -20.05
C THR A 126 41.25 0.94 -19.39
N ALA A 127 41.15 1.07 -18.09
CA ALA A 127 41.90 0.81 -16.90
C ALA A 127 41.08 1.16 -15.67
N ARG A 128 41.20 0.39 -14.60
CA ARG A 128 40.94 0.81 -13.21
C ARG A 128 42.03 1.76 -12.72
N PRO A 129 41.78 2.58 -11.68
CA PRO A 129 42.52 2.28 -10.46
C PRO A 129 41.67 2.21 -9.19
N ALA A 130 42.21 1.43 -8.29
CA ALA A 130 41.81 1.20 -6.92
C ALA A 130 42.12 2.39 -6.02
N ALA A 131 41.31 2.57 -4.96
CA ALA A 131 41.73 3.25 -3.75
C ALA A 131 41.19 2.45 -2.56
N ALA A 132 42.00 1.51 -2.11
CA ALA A 132 42.05 1.07 -0.72
C ALA A 132 43.15 1.90 -0.07
N ASP A 133 42.82 2.54 1.06
CA ASP A 133 43.63 2.93 2.20
C ASP A 133 43.06 4.21 2.80
N LEU A 134 42.47 4.07 3.95
CA LEU A 134 42.40 5.06 5.03
C LEU A 134 41.42 4.56 6.13
N LEU A 135 41.87 3.55 6.86
CA LEU A 135 41.37 3.27 8.21
C LEU A 135 42.49 2.58 9.01
N ARG A 136 43.29 3.38 9.66
CA ARG A 136 44.08 2.97 10.83
C ARG A 136 44.17 4.13 11.80
N ASP A 137 44.08 3.74 13.06
CA ASP A 137 44.37 4.47 14.30
C ASP A 137 43.27 5.36 14.91
N ARG A 138 42.62 4.75 15.92
CA ARG A 138 42.82 5.18 17.31
C ARG A 138 42.10 4.23 18.25
N ASN A 139 42.92 3.42 18.91
CA ASN A 139 42.57 2.66 20.12
C ASN A 139 43.22 3.38 21.31
N GLU A 140 42.51 3.47 22.42
CA GLU A 140 42.94 3.64 23.80
C GLU A 140 41.79 4.32 24.56
N GLY A 141 41.12 3.72 25.47
CA GLY A 141 41.40 3.18 26.72
C GLY A 141 40.34 3.66 27.72
N SER A 142 39.66 2.82 28.44
CA SER A 142 39.41 2.96 29.88
C SER A 142 38.56 1.82 30.46
N ALA A 143 39.23 0.99 31.19
CA ALA A 143 38.94 0.44 32.52
C ALA A 143 37.56 -0.16 32.85
N ALA A 144 37.63 -1.45 33.10
CA ALA A 144 36.69 -2.33 33.78
C ALA A 144 36.37 -1.88 35.23
N ARG A 145 35.11 -2.07 35.64
CA ARG A 145 34.75 -2.20 37.03
C ARG A 145 33.91 -3.45 37.21
N GLN A 146 34.55 -4.50 37.72
CA GLN A 146 33.94 -5.73 38.26
C GLN A 146 33.25 -5.42 39.57
N LEU A 147 32.09 -6.00 39.84
CA LEU A 147 31.51 -6.24 41.15
C LEU A 147 31.03 -7.70 41.24
N PRO A 148 31.05 -8.30 42.43
CA PRO A 148 31.37 -9.71 42.61
C PRO A 148 30.16 -10.66 42.63
N ALA A 149 30.45 -11.92 42.28
CA ALA A 149 29.58 -13.08 42.38
C ALA A 149 29.20 -13.38 43.85
N LYS A 150 27.93 -13.78 44.06
CA LYS A 150 27.51 -14.54 45.25
C LYS A 150 27.06 -15.92 44.82
N ASP A 151 27.81 -16.89 45.30
CA ASP A 151 27.51 -18.31 45.25
C ASP A 151 26.19 -18.66 45.94
N SER A 152 25.35 -19.46 45.30
CA SER A 152 24.46 -20.38 45.99
C SER A 152 24.36 -21.69 45.23
N LYS A 153 24.97 -22.71 45.75
CA LYS A 153 24.82 -24.10 45.35
C LYS A 153 23.41 -24.58 45.68
N VAL A 154 22.70 -25.11 44.69
CA VAL A 154 21.65 -26.11 44.91
C VAL A 154 21.80 -27.21 43.87
N ALA A 155 21.61 -28.43 44.34
CA ALA A 155 22.02 -29.70 43.86
C ALA A 155 21.47 -30.12 42.49
N SER A 156 22.29 -30.85 41.76
CA SER A 156 22.02 -31.60 40.59
C SER A 156 21.00 -32.73 40.81
N SER A 157 19.95 -32.78 39.98
CA SER A 157 19.30 -34.03 39.62
C SER A 157 19.21 -34.09 38.07
N GLY A 158 19.87 -35.10 37.55
CA GLY A 158 20.06 -35.29 36.12
C GLY A 158 18.78 -35.68 35.40
N GLY A 159 18.54 -34.99 34.30
CA GLY A 159 17.63 -35.40 33.26
C GLY A 159 18.20 -34.89 31.94
N ARG A 160 18.77 -35.80 31.15
CA ARG A 160 19.17 -35.55 29.77
C ARG A 160 17.99 -34.99 28.99
N PRO A 161 18.09 -33.86 28.28
CA PRO A 161 17.10 -33.54 27.27
C PRO A 161 17.35 -34.45 26.10
N THR A 162 16.41 -35.32 25.84
CA THR A 162 16.23 -36.06 24.60
C THR A 162 16.21 -35.06 23.41
N ALA A 163 17.02 -35.33 22.41
CA ALA A 163 17.00 -34.64 21.14
C ALA A 163 15.54 -34.46 20.68
N MET A 164 15.11 -33.22 20.50
CA MET A 164 13.85 -32.95 19.80
C MET A 164 14.04 -33.42 18.36
N ALA A 165 13.28 -34.43 18.01
CA ALA A 165 13.07 -34.90 16.68
C ALA A 165 12.76 -33.72 15.76
N SER A 166 13.34 -33.73 14.57
CA SER A 166 12.92 -32.95 13.42
C SER A 166 11.41 -33.10 13.22
N GLY A 167 10.66 -32.21 13.86
CA GLY A 167 9.20 -32.15 13.74
C GLY A 167 8.88 -31.75 12.32
N GLU A 168 8.15 -32.60 11.65
CA GLU A 168 7.42 -32.31 10.44
C GLU A 168 6.77 -30.92 10.57
N MET A 169 7.04 -30.05 9.60
CA MET A 169 6.31 -28.77 9.44
C MET A 169 4.85 -29.14 9.17
N SER A 170 4.06 -29.12 10.23
CA SER A 170 2.71 -29.63 10.20
C SER A 170 1.75 -28.57 9.67
N THR A 171 0.89 -28.98 8.85
CA THR A 171 -0.49 -28.62 8.47
C THR A 171 -1.35 -27.88 9.52
N SER A 172 -0.75 -27.13 10.46
CA SER A 172 -1.39 -26.71 11.71
C SER A 172 -2.35 -25.52 11.60
N ASP A 173 -2.32 -24.74 10.50
CA ASP A 173 -3.25 -23.62 10.36
C ASP A 173 -4.64 -24.06 9.93
N GLU A 174 -4.76 -25.08 9.09
CA GLU A 174 -6.05 -25.68 8.72
C GLU A 174 -6.74 -26.32 9.93
N GLN A 175 -5.98 -26.70 10.96
CA GLN A 175 -6.52 -27.20 12.22
C GLN A 175 -6.95 -26.10 13.20
N ARG A 176 -6.49 -24.85 13.00
CA ARG A 176 -6.78 -23.72 13.88
C ARG A 176 -7.86 -22.79 13.34
N TYR A 177 -7.90 -22.63 12.02
CA TYR A 177 -8.78 -21.70 11.33
C TYR A 177 -9.44 -22.35 10.11
N GLU A 178 -10.76 -22.34 10.10
CA GLU A 178 -11.58 -22.75 8.95
C GLU A 178 -11.88 -21.52 8.09
N LYS A 179 -11.38 -21.48 6.85
CA LYS A 179 -11.70 -20.41 5.89
C LYS A 179 -13.14 -20.55 5.39
N LEU A 180 -13.97 -19.56 5.61
CA LEU A 180 -15.40 -19.57 5.23
C LEU A 180 -15.64 -18.89 3.89
N ALA A 181 -15.11 -17.68 3.69
CA ALA A 181 -15.30 -16.91 2.46
C ALA A 181 -14.18 -15.90 2.27
N SER A 182 -13.81 -15.61 1.01
CA SER A 182 -12.97 -14.43 0.71
C SER A 182 -13.82 -13.17 0.87
N ILE A 183 -13.31 -12.19 1.60
CA ILE A 183 -13.97 -10.89 1.87
C ILE A 183 -13.20 -9.71 1.31
N GLY A 184 -12.01 -9.93 0.77
CA GLY A 184 -11.21 -8.91 0.12
C GLY A 184 -9.95 -9.49 -0.51
N SER A 185 -9.48 -8.87 -1.59
CA SER A 185 -8.21 -9.19 -2.22
C SER A 185 -7.56 -7.91 -2.73
N GLY A 186 -6.23 -7.88 -2.79
CA GLY A 186 -5.45 -6.74 -3.28
C GLY A 186 -3.98 -7.09 -3.40
N GLY A 187 -3.14 -6.14 -3.85
CA GLY A 187 -1.72 -6.36 -4.12
C GLY A 187 -0.87 -6.89 -2.96
N MET A 188 -1.39 -6.84 -1.72
CA MET A 188 -0.70 -7.39 -0.53
C MET A 188 -1.22 -8.76 -0.11
N GLY A 189 -2.28 -9.27 -0.73
CA GLY A 189 -2.84 -10.58 -0.41
C GLY A 189 -4.35 -10.63 -0.34
N THR A 190 -4.86 -11.78 0.09
CA THR A 190 -6.28 -12.08 0.19
C THR A 190 -6.73 -12.16 1.64
N VAL A 191 -7.87 -11.55 1.95
CA VAL A 191 -8.51 -11.59 3.27
C VAL A 191 -9.69 -12.54 3.26
N TYR A 192 -9.70 -13.46 4.20
CA TYR A 192 -10.78 -14.43 4.40
C TYR A 192 -11.54 -14.13 5.70
N ARG A 193 -12.86 -14.24 5.65
CA ARG A 193 -13.64 -14.51 6.85
C ARG A 193 -13.35 -15.95 7.23
N ALA A 194 -12.89 -16.18 8.45
CA ALA A 194 -12.51 -17.49 8.94
C ALA A 194 -13.11 -17.73 10.32
N ARG A 195 -13.26 -19.00 10.69
CA ARG A 195 -13.65 -19.42 12.04
C ARG A 195 -12.43 -19.88 12.80
N GLN A 196 -12.13 -19.26 13.92
CA GLN A 196 -11.16 -19.76 14.88
C GLN A 196 -11.81 -20.96 15.64
N ILE A 197 -11.35 -22.19 15.34
CA ILE A 197 -12.03 -23.43 15.76
C ILE A 197 -12.07 -23.55 17.28
N ALA A 198 -10.94 -23.34 17.95
CA ALA A 198 -10.81 -23.49 19.41
C ALA A 198 -11.74 -22.57 20.21
N LEU A 199 -11.99 -21.33 19.71
CA LEU A 199 -12.84 -20.36 20.39
C LEU A 199 -14.23 -20.22 19.75
N ASN A 200 -14.49 -20.97 18.65
CA ASN A 200 -15.73 -20.92 17.87
C ASN A 200 -16.20 -19.49 17.57
N ARG A 201 -15.24 -18.62 17.16
CA ARG A 201 -15.53 -17.22 16.80
C ARG A 201 -15.06 -16.90 15.39
N GLU A 202 -15.73 -15.95 14.75
CA GLU A 202 -15.30 -15.44 13.45
C GLU A 202 -14.17 -14.45 13.60
N VAL A 203 -13.22 -14.50 12.66
CA VAL A 203 -12.03 -13.66 12.57
C VAL A 203 -11.78 -13.30 11.11
N ALA A 204 -10.95 -12.27 10.88
CA ALA A 204 -10.39 -12.01 9.56
C ALA A 204 -8.98 -12.62 9.48
N LEU A 205 -8.72 -13.41 8.43
CA LEU A 205 -7.42 -14.03 8.15
C LEU A 205 -6.88 -13.47 6.84
N LYS A 206 -5.77 -12.72 6.90
CA LYS A 206 -5.13 -12.11 5.74
C LYS A 206 -3.87 -12.89 5.37
N GLU A 207 -3.87 -13.49 4.19
CA GLU A 207 -2.70 -14.15 3.59
C GLU A 207 -1.96 -13.20 2.66
N ILE A 208 -0.62 -13.15 2.76
CA ILE A 208 0.22 -12.31 1.89
C ILE A 208 0.69 -13.04 0.62
N ARG A 209 -0.11 -13.98 0.12
CA ARG A 209 0.19 -14.84 -1.04
C ARG A 209 0.60 -14.03 -2.26
N ASP A 210 -0.20 -13.02 -2.62
CA ASP A 210 -0.03 -12.29 -3.86
C ASP A 210 1.27 -11.49 -3.86
N LEU A 211 1.74 -11.06 -2.67
CA LEU A 211 3.00 -10.37 -2.51
C LEU A 211 4.20 -11.24 -2.96
N PHE A 212 4.17 -12.55 -2.69
CA PHE A 212 5.26 -13.45 -3.10
C PHE A 212 5.40 -13.63 -4.60
N GLY A 213 4.36 -13.33 -5.39
CA GLY A 213 4.43 -13.34 -6.85
C GLY A 213 5.40 -12.31 -7.44
N PHE A 214 5.75 -11.27 -6.66
CA PHE A 214 6.67 -10.21 -7.09
C PHE A 214 8.14 -10.48 -6.74
N PHE A 215 8.45 -11.52 -5.94
CA PHE A 215 9.78 -11.77 -5.40
C PHE A 215 10.29 -13.17 -5.76
N SER A 216 11.62 -13.27 -5.97
CA SER A 216 12.30 -14.55 -6.11
C SER A 216 12.29 -15.33 -4.79
N GLU A 217 12.58 -16.63 -4.84
CA GLU A 217 12.68 -17.48 -3.64
C GLU A 217 13.71 -16.96 -2.63
N ASP A 218 14.84 -16.45 -3.11
CA ASP A 218 15.90 -15.87 -2.26
C ASP A 218 15.42 -14.61 -1.51
N GLN A 219 14.51 -13.85 -2.12
CA GLN A 219 13.95 -12.64 -1.52
C GLN A 219 12.83 -12.93 -0.51
N ARG A 220 12.19 -14.10 -0.57
CA ARG A 220 11.04 -14.46 0.28
C ARG A 220 11.38 -14.39 1.77
N ASN A 221 12.54 -14.88 2.18
CA ASN A 221 12.97 -14.84 3.59
C ASN A 221 13.05 -13.40 4.12
N GLU A 222 13.56 -12.47 3.31
CA GLU A 222 13.63 -11.06 3.68
C GLU A 222 12.22 -10.44 3.75
N ILE A 223 11.31 -10.80 2.84
CA ILE A 223 9.91 -10.37 2.88
C ILE A 223 9.20 -10.89 4.14
N VAL A 224 9.38 -12.16 4.49
CA VAL A 224 8.82 -12.75 5.73
C VAL A 224 9.37 -12.02 6.96
N ARG A 225 10.66 -11.69 6.97
CA ARG A 225 11.27 -10.94 8.07
C ARG A 225 10.63 -9.55 8.20
N ARG A 226 10.51 -8.79 7.08
CA ARG A 226 9.88 -7.47 7.06
C ARG A 226 8.40 -7.54 7.46
N PHE A 227 7.68 -8.53 6.97
CA PHE A 227 6.30 -8.80 7.39
C PHE A 227 6.23 -9.01 8.90
N THR A 228 7.12 -9.85 9.45
CA THR A 228 7.19 -10.11 10.89
C THR A 228 7.43 -8.83 11.69
N ASP A 229 8.36 -7.98 11.26
CA ASP A 229 8.65 -6.71 11.91
C ASP A 229 7.45 -5.76 11.89
N VAL A 230 6.73 -5.70 10.77
CA VAL A 230 5.53 -4.88 10.59
C VAL A 230 4.39 -5.35 11.49
N VAL A 231 4.08 -6.66 11.48
CA VAL A 231 2.97 -7.18 12.30
C VAL A 231 3.27 -7.12 13.79
N ARG A 232 4.54 -7.23 14.20
CA ARG A 232 4.95 -6.99 15.59
C ARG A 232 4.75 -5.54 16.02
N ALA A 233 5.14 -4.59 15.16
CA ALA A 233 4.93 -3.17 15.45
C ALA A 233 3.43 -2.85 15.57
N TRP A 234 2.61 -3.33 14.65
CA TRP A 234 1.16 -3.17 14.71
C TRP A 234 0.53 -3.90 15.91
N GLY A 235 0.92 -5.16 16.17
CA GLY A 235 0.39 -5.96 17.27
C GLY A 235 0.65 -5.38 18.66
N ASN A 236 1.66 -4.51 18.81
CA ASN A 236 1.94 -3.78 20.06
C ASN A 236 1.09 -2.51 20.24
N LEU A 237 0.33 -2.09 19.23
CA LEU A 237 -0.56 -0.94 19.31
C LEU A 237 -1.85 -1.35 20.01
N ALA A 238 -2.12 -0.79 21.18
CA ALA A 238 -3.34 -1.01 21.94
C ALA A 238 -4.19 0.27 21.96
N HIS A 239 -5.26 0.30 21.14
CA HIS A 239 -6.19 1.43 21.09
C HIS A 239 -7.56 0.96 20.57
N PRO A 240 -8.71 1.48 21.06
CA PRO A 240 -10.03 1.04 20.63
C PRO A 240 -10.28 1.22 19.11
N ASN A 241 -9.64 2.21 18.50
CA ASN A 241 -9.77 2.48 17.07
C ASN A 241 -8.62 1.88 16.22
N ILE A 242 -7.82 0.97 16.77
CA ILE A 242 -6.84 0.17 16.04
C ILE A 242 -7.33 -1.28 16.01
N LEU A 243 -7.33 -1.89 14.84
CA LEU A 243 -7.74 -3.28 14.67
C LEU A 243 -6.75 -4.21 15.39
N PRO A 244 -7.18 -4.99 16.39
CA PRO A 244 -6.27 -5.86 17.14
C PRO A 244 -5.88 -7.09 16.32
N ILE A 245 -4.59 -7.44 16.38
CA ILE A 245 -4.07 -8.72 15.90
C ILE A 245 -4.35 -9.78 16.96
N HIS A 246 -4.95 -10.89 16.54
CA HIS A 246 -5.21 -12.05 17.40
C HIS A 246 -4.12 -13.11 17.30
N ASP A 247 -3.54 -13.26 16.09
CA ASP A 247 -2.52 -14.28 15.84
C ASP A 247 -1.73 -13.95 14.56
N VAL A 248 -0.55 -14.54 14.44
CA VAL A 248 0.32 -14.44 13.25
C VAL A 248 0.95 -15.78 12.99
N ASN A 249 0.88 -16.27 11.75
CA ASN A 249 1.62 -17.44 11.33
C ASN A 249 2.60 -17.09 10.20
N ILE A 250 3.89 -17.20 10.49
CA ILE A 250 4.99 -16.95 9.54
C ILE A 250 5.68 -18.25 9.07
N TRP A 251 5.24 -19.40 9.59
CA TRP A 251 5.86 -20.71 9.35
C TRP A 251 5.10 -21.55 8.33
N VAL A 252 4.23 -20.91 7.54
CA VAL A 252 3.44 -21.52 6.47
C VAL A 252 3.91 -21.01 5.12
N GLU A 253 3.50 -21.70 4.05
CA GLU A 253 3.86 -21.32 2.67
C GLU A 253 3.50 -19.86 2.37
N TYR A 254 2.34 -19.42 2.85
CA TYR A 254 1.89 -18.02 2.75
C TYR A 254 1.65 -17.44 4.14
N PRO A 255 2.60 -16.66 4.68
CA PRO A 255 2.42 -16.02 5.98
C PRO A 255 1.10 -15.28 6.08
N ASN A 256 0.49 -15.35 7.27
CA ASN A 256 -0.81 -14.73 7.48
C ASN A 256 -0.89 -14.02 8.82
N VAL A 257 -1.80 -13.07 8.91
CA VAL A 257 -2.18 -12.38 10.14
C VAL A 257 -3.69 -12.57 10.37
N VAL A 258 -4.04 -12.89 11.61
CA VAL A 258 -5.42 -13.05 12.06
C VAL A 258 -5.79 -11.87 12.93
N THR A 259 -6.89 -11.22 12.60
CA THR A 259 -7.37 -10.02 13.30
C THR A 259 -8.83 -10.17 13.72
N GLU A 260 -9.32 -9.22 14.50
CA GLU A 260 -10.75 -9.01 14.69
C GLU A 260 -11.45 -8.93 13.33
N LEU A 261 -12.65 -9.49 13.21
CA LEU A 261 -13.52 -9.31 12.06
C LEU A 261 -14.38 -8.06 12.26
N ALA A 262 -14.24 -7.09 11.36
CA ALA A 262 -15.12 -5.91 11.30
C ALA A 262 -16.31 -6.21 10.36
N PRO A 263 -17.50 -6.50 10.89
CA PRO A 263 -18.61 -7.07 10.11
C PRO A 263 -19.26 -6.07 9.16
N ASN A 264 -19.12 -4.76 9.42
CA ASN A 264 -19.74 -3.72 8.61
C ASN A 264 -18.87 -3.25 7.41
N GLY A 265 -17.74 -3.94 7.16
CA GLY A 265 -16.86 -3.65 6.05
C GLY A 265 -15.97 -2.44 6.30
N SER A 266 -15.67 -1.65 5.28
CA SER A 266 -14.78 -0.49 5.35
C SER A 266 -15.49 0.80 4.96
N THR A 267 -14.87 1.95 5.26
CA THR A 267 -15.37 3.26 4.80
C THR A 267 -15.39 3.36 3.27
N ARG A 268 -14.57 2.58 2.54
CA ARG A 268 -14.67 2.47 1.08
C ARG A 268 -16.05 1.97 0.65
N ARG A 269 -16.54 0.93 1.30
CA ARG A 269 -17.88 0.41 1.02
C ARG A 269 -18.95 1.46 1.33
N LEU A 270 -18.84 2.14 2.47
CA LEU A 270 -19.76 3.23 2.82
C LEU A 270 -19.75 4.34 1.76
N ILE A 271 -18.57 4.80 1.31
CA ILE A 271 -18.44 5.83 0.27
C ILE A 271 -19.10 5.41 -1.04
N ASN A 272 -18.98 4.12 -1.40
CA ASN A 272 -19.53 3.61 -2.65
C ASN A 272 -21.05 3.40 -2.59
N ASP A 273 -21.55 2.84 -1.48
CA ASP A 273 -22.93 2.33 -1.36
C ASP A 273 -23.92 3.39 -0.85
N ALA A 274 -23.46 4.35 -0.02
CA ALA A 274 -24.36 5.37 0.55
C ALA A 274 -24.74 6.43 -0.49
N GLU A 275 -25.96 6.92 -0.46
CA GLU A 275 -26.37 8.08 -1.25
C GLU A 275 -25.75 9.36 -0.69
N GLU A 276 -25.72 9.48 0.63
CA GLU A 276 -25.12 10.57 1.39
C GLU A 276 -24.47 10.00 2.67
N ILE A 277 -23.40 10.60 3.13
CA ILE A 277 -22.77 10.30 4.41
C ILE A 277 -23.05 11.48 5.34
N PRO A 278 -23.75 11.28 6.47
CA PRO A 278 -23.98 12.34 7.44
C PRO A 278 -22.67 12.99 7.89
N VAL A 279 -22.69 14.32 8.05
CA VAL A 279 -21.52 15.10 8.47
C VAL A 279 -20.99 14.60 9.82
N GLU A 280 -21.89 14.33 10.76
CA GLU A 280 -21.57 13.80 12.09
C GLU A 280 -20.82 12.46 11.99
N LEU A 281 -21.23 11.60 11.06
CA LEU A 281 -20.58 10.31 10.85
C LEU A 281 -19.18 10.47 10.23
N ALA A 282 -19.03 11.41 9.30
CA ALA A 282 -17.73 11.72 8.69
C ALA A 282 -16.75 12.28 9.74
N PHE A 283 -17.20 13.19 10.61
CA PHE A 283 -16.40 13.72 11.73
C PHE A 283 -16.09 12.64 12.77
N LYS A 284 -17.06 11.81 13.13
CA LYS A 284 -16.84 10.67 14.03
C LYS A 284 -15.68 9.80 13.50
N TYR A 285 -15.68 9.47 12.22
CA TYR A 285 -14.65 8.62 11.62
C TYR A 285 -13.30 9.35 11.48
N LEU A 286 -13.31 10.65 11.19
CA LEU A 286 -12.11 11.49 11.25
C LEU A 286 -11.48 11.44 12.63
N LEU A 287 -12.22 11.79 13.69
CA LEU A 287 -11.74 11.85 15.07
C LEU A 287 -11.22 10.48 15.54
N GLN A 288 -11.97 9.42 15.30
CA GLN A 288 -11.56 8.07 15.66
C GLN A 288 -10.26 7.66 14.97
N THR A 289 -10.09 8.05 13.71
CA THR A 289 -8.84 7.77 12.96
C THR A 289 -7.69 8.63 13.47
N LEU A 290 -7.92 9.92 13.79
CA LEU A 290 -6.91 10.78 14.41
C LEU A 290 -6.43 10.20 15.74
N HIS A 291 -7.33 9.74 16.62
CA HIS A 291 -6.94 9.10 17.88
C HIS A 291 -6.12 7.81 17.67
N ALA A 292 -6.48 6.99 16.67
CA ALA A 292 -5.71 5.82 16.32
C ALA A 292 -4.29 6.18 15.83
N LEU A 293 -4.19 7.17 14.93
CA LEU A 293 -2.91 7.65 14.42
C LEU A 293 -2.06 8.26 15.53
N ARG A 294 -2.66 9.07 16.44
CA ARG A 294 -1.97 9.63 17.60
C ARG A 294 -1.31 8.54 18.45
N ALA A 295 -2.07 7.48 18.78
CA ALA A 295 -1.56 6.36 19.57
C ALA A 295 -0.41 5.62 18.86
N ALA A 296 -0.49 5.44 17.54
CA ALA A 296 0.55 4.81 16.75
C ALA A 296 1.79 5.70 16.60
N HIS A 297 1.60 6.99 16.29
CA HIS A 297 2.68 7.96 16.11
C HIS A 297 3.49 8.16 17.39
N ALA A 298 2.85 8.12 18.58
CA ALA A 298 3.52 8.17 19.86
C ALA A 298 4.54 7.01 20.03
N GLN A 299 4.30 5.86 19.39
CA GLN A 299 5.20 4.72 19.34
C GLN A 299 6.09 4.71 18.08
N ARG A 300 6.12 5.79 17.30
CA ARG A 300 6.84 5.92 16.02
C ARG A 300 6.42 4.88 14.98
N VAL A 301 5.19 4.41 15.06
CA VAL A 301 4.57 3.55 14.05
C VAL A 301 3.71 4.42 13.15
N TYR A 302 4.12 4.54 11.88
CA TYR A 302 3.39 5.29 10.86
C TYR A 302 2.65 4.32 9.95
N HIS A 303 1.46 4.70 9.52
CA HIS A 303 0.61 3.86 8.67
C HIS A 303 1.19 3.73 7.24
N ARG A 304 1.64 4.85 6.66
CA ARG A 304 2.35 4.95 5.36
C ARG A 304 1.53 4.61 4.11
N GLY A 305 0.32 4.16 4.25
CA GLY A 305 -0.53 3.78 3.13
C GLY A 305 -2.00 3.82 3.48
N LEU A 306 -2.41 4.80 4.31
CA LEU A 306 -3.79 4.96 4.76
C LEU A 306 -4.73 5.22 3.58
N LYS A 307 -5.88 4.53 3.58
CA LYS A 307 -6.94 4.67 2.58
C LYS A 307 -8.27 4.15 3.14
N PRO A 308 -9.41 4.46 2.52
CA PRO A 308 -10.72 4.07 3.04
C PRO A 308 -10.91 2.57 3.26
N GLU A 309 -10.21 1.71 2.49
CA GLU A 309 -10.27 0.25 2.64
C GLU A 309 -9.70 -0.24 3.97
N GLN A 310 -8.86 0.56 4.63
CA GLN A 310 -8.21 0.23 5.91
C GLN A 310 -8.87 0.86 7.12
N LEU A 311 -9.88 1.69 6.91
CA LEU A 311 -10.77 2.21 7.94
C LEU A 311 -11.97 1.26 8.03
N LEU A 312 -11.83 0.19 8.81
CA LEU A 312 -12.85 -0.85 8.97
C LEU A 312 -13.89 -0.41 9.99
N ILE A 313 -15.14 -0.85 9.80
CA ILE A 313 -16.26 -0.49 10.67
C ILE A 313 -16.66 -1.70 11.50
N ASP A 314 -16.51 -1.58 12.81
CA ASP A 314 -16.85 -2.65 13.76
C ASP A 314 -18.37 -2.84 13.91
N ALA A 315 -18.79 -3.83 14.71
CA ALA A 315 -20.20 -4.12 14.97
C ALA A 315 -20.97 -2.95 15.61
N TYR A 316 -20.28 -2.01 16.22
CA TYR A 316 -20.87 -0.85 16.92
C TYR A 316 -20.85 0.42 16.07
N GLY A 317 -20.39 0.34 14.83
CA GLY A 317 -20.28 1.49 13.93
C GLY A 317 -19.10 2.40 14.25
N ASN A 318 -18.01 1.88 14.86
CA ASN A 318 -16.79 2.61 15.10
C ASN A 318 -15.70 2.20 14.11
N VAL A 319 -14.81 3.15 13.78
CA VAL A 319 -13.66 2.87 12.94
C VAL A 319 -12.59 2.10 13.72
N LYS A 320 -12.02 1.12 13.06
CA LYS A 320 -10.79 0.43 13.44
C LYS A 320 -9.80 0.48 12.29
N VAL A 321 -8.69 1.17 12.51
CA VAL A 321 -7.61 1.31 11.52
C VAL A 321 -6.81 0.01 11.45
N SER A 322 -6.65 -0.53 10.25
CA SER A 322 -5.94 -1.79 9.97
C SER A 322 -4.65 -1.56 9.18
N ASP A 323 -3.82 -2.59 9.04
CA ASP A 323 -2.67 -2.65 8.12
C ASP A 323 -1.56 -1.61 8.39
N PHE A 324 -1.32 -1.24 9.65
CA PHE A 324 -0.24 -0.33 9.99
C PHE A 324 1.11 -0.78 9.47
N GLY A 325 1.77 0.07 8.69
CA GLY A 325 3.11 -0.14 8.19
C GLY A 325 3.27 -1.22 7.11
N PHE A 326 2.20 -1.80 6.58
CA PHE A 326 2.29 -2.87 5.59
C PHE A 326 3.11 -2.50 4.35
N THR A 327 3.12 -1.24 3.95
CA THR A 327 3.95 -0.75 2.84
C THR A 327 5.46 -0.89 3.09
N ARG A 328 5.91 -0.93 4.35
CA ARG A 328 7.32 -1.17 4.72
C ARG A 328 7.86 -2.52 4.25
N ILE A 329 6.98 -3.49 4.04
CA ILE A 329 7.37 -4.83 3.59
C ILE A 329 8.13 -4.74 2.27
N ILE A 330 7.74 -3.78 1.42
CA ILE A 330 8.26 -3.60 0.06
C ILE A 330 9.11 -2.32 -0.13
N GLU A 331 9.22 -1.43 0.85
CA GLU A 331 9.85 -0.10 0.73
C GLU A 331 11.29 -0.09 0.16
N ARG A 332 12.03 -1.19 0.24
CA ARG A 332 13.42 -1.26 -0.23
C ARG A 332 13.56 -1.70 -1.69
N ASP A 333 12.48 -2.09 -2.31
CA ASP A 333 12.49 -2.68 -3.66
C ASP A 333 11.84 -1.69 -4.64
N HIS A 334 12.59 -0.65 -5.05
CA HIS A 334 12.10 0.49 -5.85
C HIS A 334 11.33 0.08 -7.13
N ALA A 335 11.68 -1.04 -7.76
CA ALA A 335 10.97 -1.54 -8.94
C ALA A 335 9.60 -2.16 -8.57
N VAL A 336 9.52 -2.84 -7.41
CA VAL A 336 8.32 -3.51 -6.92
C VAL A 336 7.39 -2.55 -6.20
N ILE A 337 7.97 -1.55 -5.48
CA ILE A 337 7.21 -0.53 -4.74
C ILE A 337 6.14 0.10 -5.63
N ARG A 338 6.52 0.58 -6.82
CA ARG A 338 5.59 1.26 -7.72
C ARG A 338 4.47 0.34 -8.17
N GLN A 339 4.75 -0.90 -8.52
CA GLN A 339 3.74 -1.88 -8.94
C GLN A 339 2.78 -2.24 -7.81
N VAL A 340 3.30 -2.48 -6.60
CA VAL A 340 2.48 -2.86 -5.45
C VAL A 340 1.67 -1.69 -4.91
N TYR A 341 2.25 -0.49 -4.78
CA TYR A 341 1.52 0.71 -4.33
C TYR A 341 0.33 1.03 -5.22
N VAL A 342 0.47 0.78 -6.49
CA VAL A 342 -0.57 1.02 -7.49
C VAL A 342 -1.59 -0.10 -7.50
N GLY A 343 -1.16 -1.35 -7.49
CA GLY A 343 -2.07 -2.50 -7.31
C GLY A 343 -2.85 -2.43 -5.99
N MET A 344 -2.31 -1.73 -5.00
CA MET A 344 -2.99 -1.45 -3.72
C MET A 344 -3.99 -0.30 -3.79
N GLY A 345 -4.06 0.48 -4.88
CA GLY A 345 -4.94 1.65 -4.98
C GLY A 345 -4.55 2.82 -4.06
N ASN A 346 -3.32 2.85 -3.55
CA ASN A 346 -2.89 3.84 -2.55
C ASN A 346 -2.52 5.20 -3.15
N VAL A 347 -2.27 5.27 -4.45
CA VAL A 347 -1.72 6.48 -5.12
C VAL A 347 -2.59 7.71 -4.92
N ALA A 348 -3.92 7.53 -4.89
CA ALA A 348 -4.87 8.63 -4.71
C ALA A 348 -4.78 9.32 -3.34
N TYR A 349 -4.26 8.63 -2.33
CA TYR A 349 -4.14 9.10 -0.94
C TYR A 349 -2.70 9.37 -0.55
N MET A 350 -1.75 9.06 -1.43
CA MET A 350 -0.33 9.15 -1.14
C MET A 350 0.14 10.61 -1.11
N ALA A 351 0.85 10.96 -0.06
CA ALA A 351 1.47 12.27 0.03
C ALA A 351 2.59 12.44 -1.01
N PRO A 352 2.79 13.66 -1.56
CA PRO A 352 3.75 13.92 -2.63
C PRO A 352 5.18 13.44 -2.35
N GLU A 353 5.64 13.63 -1.11
CA GLU A 353 6.98 13.19 -0.72
C GLU A 353 7.14 11.67 -0.77
N LEU A 354 6.08 10.91 -0.44
CA LEU A 354 6.13 9.44 -0.45
C LEU A 354 6.15 8.86 -1.87
N TYR A 355 5.60 9.61 -2.83
CA TYR A 355 5.69 9.25 -4.23
C TYR A 355 7.14 9.34 -4.75
N ASN A 356 7.88 10.35 -4.30
CA ASN A 356 9.28 10.56 -4.69
C ASN A 356 10.23 9.63 -3.92
N ASP A 357 10.03 9.50 -2.61
CA ASP A 357 10.85 8.67 -1.73
C ASP A 357 10.02 8.12 -0.57
N PRO A 358 9.60 6.84 -0.64
CA PRO A 358 8.86 6.17 0.43
C PRO A 358 9.57 6.14 1.78
N MET A 359 10.91 6.30 1.79
CA MET A 359 11.69 6.32 3.04
C MET A 359 11.50 7.60 3.86
N THR A 360 10.94 8.66 3.26
CA THR A 360 10.63 9.93 3.95
C THR A 360 9.36 9.89 4.79
N ALA A 361 8.73 8.70 4.89
CA ALA A 361 7.48 8.52 5.61
C ALA A 361 7.57 9.00 7.07
N GLY A 362 6.55 9.74 7.47
CA GLY A 362 6.38 10.30 8.81
C GLY A 362 4.90 10.59 9.09
N PRO A 363 4.58 11.19 10.24
CA PRO A 363 3.20 11.47 10.62
C PRO A 363 2.46 12.33 9.57
N GLN A 364 3.17 13.27 8.92
CA GLN A 364 2.57 14.16 7.92
C GLN A 364 2.07 13.43 6.67
N GLY A 365 2.63 12.26 6.33
CA GLY A 365 2.14 11.43 5.23
C GLY A 365 0.78 10.80 5.55
N ASP A 366 0.61 10.35 6.79
CA ASP A 366 -0.67 9.80 7.26
C ASP A 366 -1.72 10.91 7.42
N ILE A 367 -1.31 12.10 7.87
CA ILE A 367 -2.16 13.30 7.95
C ILE A 367 -2.69 13.69 6.58
N TYR A 368 -1.82 13.75 5.57
CA TYR A 368 -2.22 14.02 4.19
C TYR A 368 -3.28 13.02 3.70
N ALA A 369 -2.97 11.72 3.85
CA ALA A 369 -3.87 10.66 3.43
C ALA A 369 -5.25 10.76 4.12
N LEU A 370 -5.27 11.05 5.42
CA LEU A 370 -6.50 11.24 6.17
C LEU A 370 -7.30 12.47 5.70
N GLY A 371 -6.63 13.57 5.35
CA GLY A 371 -7.27 14.75 4.77
C GLY A 371 -8.00 14.43 3.46
N ILE A 372 -7.36 13.64 2.56
CA ILE A 372 -8.00 13.17 1.32
C ILE A 372 -9.20 12.26 1.61
N ILE A 373 -9.06 11.34 2.57
CA ILE A 373 -10.17 10.45 2.99
C ILE A 373 -11.33 11.25 3.56
N PHE A 374 -11.05 12.24 4.40
CA PHE A 374 -12.08 13.07 5.01
C PHE A 374 -12.87 13.88 3.96
N TYR A 375 -12.17 14.48 3.01
CA TYR A 375 -12.83 15.12 1.87
C TYR A 375 -13.74 14.13 1.13
N GLU A 376 -13.26 12.92 0.87
CA GLU A 376 -14.04 11.90 0.17
C GLU A 376 -15.24 11.42 0.99
N LEU A 377 -15.14 11.33 2.33
CA LEU A 377 -16.27 11.05 3.21
C LEU A 377 -17.35 12.15 3.13
N LEU A 378 -16.94 13.43 3.08
CA LEU A 378 -17.85 14.55 3.02
C LEU A 378 -18.51 14.74 1.64
N THR A 379 -17.82 14.38 0.57
CA THR A 379 -18.21 14.74 -0.81
C THR A 379 -18.45 13.54 -1.71
N ARG A 380 -18.07 12.35 -1.28
CA ARG A 380 -18.02 11.09 -2.06
C ARG A 380 -17.17 11.19 -3.33
N LYS A 381 -16.29 12.19 -3.40
CA LYS A 381 -15.39 12.42 -4.53
C LYS A 381 -13.98 12.60 -4.02
N LEU A 382 -13.03 12.09 -4.79
CA LEU A 382 -11.63 12.40 -4.53
C LEU A 382 -11.37 13.88 -4.87
N PRO A 383 -10.65 14.64 -4.01
CA PRO A 383 -10.31 16.00 -4.35
C PRO A 383 -9.32 16.03 -5.50
N GLY A 384 -9.54 16.90 -6.46
CA GLY A 384 -8.64 17.24 -7.55
C GLY A 384 -8.19 18.69 -7.44
N ARG A 385 -7.30 19.12 -8.32
CA ARG A 385 -6.71 20.48 -8.30
C ARG A 385 -7.72 21.64 -8.30
N ARG A 386 -8.92 21.43 -8.87
CA ARG A 386 -9.98 22.43 -8.97
C ARG A 386 -11.23 22.00 -8.23
N SER A 387 -11.12 21.06 -7.34
CA SER A 387 -12.26 20.67 -6.51
C SER A 387 -12.63 21.82 -5.59
N PRO A 388 -13.92 22.08 -5.40
CA PRO A 388 -14.36 23.06 -4.42
C PRO A 388 -13.97 22.63 -3.02
N MET A 389 -13.80 23.57 -2.10
CA MET A 389 -13.57 23.28 -0.68
C MET A 389 -14.78 22.57 -0.07
N PRO A 390 -14.60 21.80 1.02
CA PRO A 390 -15.70 21.08 1.66
C PRO A 390 -16.94 21.94 1.94
N SER A 391 -16.77 23.15 2.49
CA SER A 391 -17.88 24.07 2.81
C SER A 391 -18.62 24.59 1.57
N GLN A 392 -17.96 24.65 0.41
CA GLN A 392 -18.59 25.06 -0.85
C GLN A 392 -19.51 23.96 -1.42
N ILE A 393 -19.26 22.69 -1.03
CA ILE A 393 -20.11 21.56 -1.41
C ILE A 393 -21.25 21.40 -0.40
N ASN A 394 -20.92 21.47 0.90
CA ASN A 394 -21.88 21.36 1.96
C ASN A 394 -21.78 22.57 2.91
N PRO A 395 -22.65 23.58 2.73
CA PRO A 395 -22.65 24.79 3.56
C PRO A 395 -23.02 24.56 5.03
N SER A 396 -23.46 23.36 5.42
CA SER A 396 -23.76 23.03 6.82
C SER A 396 -22.51 22.69 7.63
N LEU A 397 -21.34 22.57 6.96
CA LEU A 397 -20.09 22.25 7.63
C LEU A 397 -19.64 23.40 8.55
N PRO A 398 -18.98 23.08 9.69
CA PRO A 398 -18.40 24.06 10.57
C PRO A 398 -17.47 25.03 9.85
N ARG A 399 -17.51 26.31 10.26
CA ARG A 399 -16.55 27.30 9.77
C ARG A 399 -15.13 26.91 10.17
N GLY A 400 -14.18 27.10 9.26
CA GLY A 400 -12.78 26.74 9.47
C GLY A 400 -12.41 25.32 9.04
N ILE A 401 -13.39 24.48 8.66
CA ILE A 401 -13.09 23.11 8.17
C ILE A 401 -12.25 23.13 6.89
N ASP A 402 -12.44 24.13 6.05
CA ASP A 402 -11.68 24.29 4.81
C ASP A 402 -10.20 24.56 5.10
N ASP A 403 -9.90 25.36 6.14
CA ASP A 403 -8.52 25.65 6.56
C ASP A 403 -7.83 24.40 7.10
N ILE A 404 -8.56 23.59 7.88
CA ILE A 404 -8.04 22.29 8.38
C ILE A 404 -7.77 21.35 7.21
N PHE A 405 -8.71 21.21 6.28
CA PHE A 405 -8.52 20.38 5.10
C PHE A 405 -7.34 20.84 4.25
N ASP A 406 -7.26 22.15 3.95
CA ASP A 406 -6.16 22.74 3.18
C ASP A 406 -4.80 22.45 3.84
N GLN A 407 -4.69 22.70 5.16
CA GLN A 407 -3.45 22.48 5.89
C GLN A 407 -3.07 20.99 5.97
N MET A 408 -4.03 20.08 6.16
CA MET A 408 -3.76 18.64 6.11
C MET A 408 -3.18 18.18 4.76
N THR A 409 -3.62 18.81 3.66
CA THR A 409 -3.37 18.32 2.29
C THR A 409 -2.39 19.19 1.48
N ARG A 410 -1.63 20.07 2.12
CA ARG A 410 -0.58 20.86 1.44
C ARG A 410 0.49 19.98 0.84
N ASP A 411 1.00 20.38 -0.32
CA ASP A 411 2.03 19.62 -1.04
C ASP A 411 3.34 19.55 -0.25
N ALA A 412 3.76 20.68 0.33
CA ALA A 412 4.96 20.72 1.14
C ALA A 412 4.71 20.11 2.53
N LYS A 413 5.45 19.05 2.86
CA LYS A 413 5.37 18.36 4.16
C LYS A 413 5.50 19.31 5.36
N SER A 414 6.36 20.32 5.24
CA SER A 414 6.63 21.32 6.32
C SER A 414 5.49 22.31 6.54
N GLU A 415 4.54 22.43 5.61
CA GLU A 415 3.39 23.32 5.71
C GLU A 415 2.16 22.62 6.29
N ARG A 416 2.21 21.28 6.42
CA ARG A 416 1.15 20.51 7.07
C ARG A 416 1.25 20.60 8.58
N TYR A 417 0.21 20.12 9.25
CA TYR A 417 0.27 19.87 10.69
C TYR A 417 1.48 19.00 11.05
N ALA A 418 2.21 19.37 12.09
CA ALA A 418 3.37 18.62 12.56
C ALA A 418 2.93 17.31 13.23
N THR A 419 1.85 17.38 14.00
CA THR A 419 1.31 16.25 14.77
C THR A 419 -0.21 16.13 14.60
N VAL A 420 -0.74 15.00 15.04
CA VAL A 420 -2.19 14.77 15.10
C VAL A 420 -2.85 15.64 16.18
N ASP A 421 -2.13 15.93 17.27
CA ASP A 421 -2.65 16.78 18.35
C ASP A 421 -2.95 18.20 17.84
N ASP A 422 -2.10 18.75 16.97
CA ASP A 422 -2.35 20.06 16.35
C ASP A 422 -3.67 20.12 15.56
N ILE A 423 -4.04 19.01 14.91
CA ILE A 423 -5.33 18.91 14.18
C ILE A 423 -6.50 18.84 15.15
N LEU A 424 -6.36 18.02 16.20
CA LEU A 424 -7.41 17.88 17.23
C LEU A 424 -7.67 19.22 17.92
N ASP A 425 -6.60 19.97 18.25
CA ASP A 425 -6.69 21.30 18.84
C ASP A 425 -7.41 22.32 17.93
N ASP A 426 -7.27 22.21 16.62
CA ASP A 426 -7.96 23.08 15.67
C ASP A 426 -9.41 22.62 15.42
N ILE A 427 -9.68 21.31 15.43
CA ILE A 427 -11.06 20.79 15.39
C ILE A 427 -11.84 21.24 16.63
N ASP A 428 -11.25 21.21 17.82
CA ASP A 428 -11.89 21.63 19.07
C ASP A 428 -12.24 23.13 19.09
N LYS A 429 -11.58 23.94 18.25
CA LYS A 429 -11.86 25.38 18.09
C LYS A 429 -12.94 25.69 17.06
N LEU A 430 -13.41 24.68 16.28
CA LEU A 430 -14.42 24.91 15.26
C LEU A 430 -15.75 25.31 15.88
N GLU A 431 -16.28 26.47 15.45
CA GLU A 431 -17.61 26.89 15.82
C GLU A 431 -18.70 25.95 15.24
N GLY A 432 -19.64 25.54 16.07
CA GLY A 432 -20.75 24.68 15.64
C GLY A 432 -20.47 23.16 15.77
N MET A 433 -19.32 22.75 16.31
CA MET A 433 -19.04 21.33 16.57
C MET A 433 -19.97 20.70 17.61
N GLU A 434 -20.54 21.51 18.54
CA GLU A 434 -21.54 21.05 19.52
C GLU A 434 -22.79 20.40 18.88
N SER A 435 -23.08 20.74 17.63
CA SER A 435 -24.20 20.19 16.86
C SER A 435 -23.79 19.00 15.99
N VAL A 436 -22.49 18.71 15.88
CA VAL A 436 -21.91 17.68 15.01
C VAL A 436 -21.37 16.49 15.82
N LEU A 437 -21.01 16.69 17.07
CA LEU A 437 -20.59 15.69 18.05
C LEU A 437 -21.69 15.38 19.07
#